data_11a2cc36cbb2d9485273d820cad1faa4
#
_entry.id   11a2cc36cbb2d9485273d820cad1faa4
#
_cell.length_a   1.000
_cell.length_b   1.000
_cell.length_c   1.000
_cell.angle_alpha   90.00
_cell.angle_beta   90.00
_cell.angle_gamma   90.00
#
_symmetry.space_group_name_H-M   'P 1'
#
loop_
_entity.id
_entity.type
_entity.pdbx_description
1 polymer ?
#
loop_
_entity_poly.entity_id
_entity_poly.type
_entity_poly.pdbx_seq_one_letter_code
_entity_poly.pdbx_strand_id
1 'polypeptide(L)'
;MSHPGPPDLDAIRARINALDAEVQARISERALLAQQVGHAKSAGGGTVEFYRPEREAEVLRGVVERNQGPLADEEMVRLFREIMSACLSQQEPLKVGYLGPEGTFSHQSVLKHFGHSVRALPMGTLDEVFAAVEAADADFGVVPIENSAAGVVAHTLDRFLTSPLNICGEVQMRIRQHLMGTMDRLEDIRRVSAHPQSLSQCQGWLRQHLSLIH
;
A
#
# COMPACT_ATOMS: atom_id res chain seq x y z
N MET A 1 35.22 37.67 9.79
CA MET A 1 34.30 36.76 9.09
C MET A 1 32.97 36.83 9.85
N SER A 2 31.96 37.52 9.30
CA SER A 2 30.66 37.71 9.94
C SER A 2 29.90 36.38 9.88
N HIS A 3 29.52 35.82 11.05
CA HIS A 3 28.59 34.71 11.09
C HIS A 3 27.28 35.16 10.44
N PRO A 4 26.69 34.36 9.53
CA PRO A 4 25.34 34.65 9.04
C PRO A 4 24.40 34.67 10.23
N GLY A 5 23.59 35.71 10.34
CA GLY A 5 22.54 35.81 11.39
C GLY A 5 21.58 34.62 11.32
N PRO A 6 20.77 34.40 12.37
CA PRO A 6 19.78 33.32 12.36
C PRO A 6 18.85 33.49 11.15
N PRO A 7 18.44 32.37 10.50
CA PRO A 7 17.59 32.44 9.32
C PRO A 7 16.25 33.11 9.67
N ASP A 8 15.79 33.98 8.79
CA ASP A 8 14.48 34.64 8.92
C ASP A 8 13.36 33.59 8.72
N LEU A 9 12.73 33.19 9.81
CA LEU A 9 11.67 32.18 9.83
C LEU A 9 10.44 32.58 9.01
N ASP A 10 10.13 33.86 8.95
CA ASP A 10 8.95 34.34 8.22
C ASP A 10 9.22 34.31 6.72
N ALA A 11 10.42 34.64 6.29
CA ALA A 11 10.83 34.50 4.90
C ALA A 11 10.86 33.00 4.46
N ILE A 12 11.32 32.10 5.32
CA ILE A 12 11.31 30.65 5.04
C ILE A 12 9.87 30.14 4.92
N ARG A 13 8.96 30.50 5.83
CA ARG A 13 7.55 30.13 5.78
C ARG A 13 6.84 30.64 4.54
N ALA A 14 7.11 31.91 4.18
CA ALA A 14 6.57 32.48 2.95
C ALA A 14 7.03 31.69 1.71
N ARG A 15 8.29 31.26 1.68
CA ARG A 15 8.81 30.45 0.58
C ARG A 15 8.19 29.04 0.55
N ILE A 16 7.96 28.41 1.71
CA ILE A 16 7.26 27.12 1.80
C ILE A 16 5.83 27.27 1.26
N ASN A 17 5.08 28.29 1.67
CA ASN A 17 3.72 28.53 1.18
C ASN A 17 3.66 28.72 -0.34
N ALA A 18 4.64 29.40 -0.91
CA ALA A 18 4.73 29.56 -2.36
C ALA A 18 4.98 28.20 -3.06
N LEU A 19 5.89 27.38 -2.51
CA LEU A 19 6.16 26.04 -3.04
C LEU A 19 4.92 25.12 -2.92
N ASP A 20 4.18 25.19 -1.82
CA ASP A 20 2.94 24.44 -1.63
C ASP A 20 1.89 24.75 -2.71
N ALA A 21 1.75 26.05 -3.05
CA ALA A 21 0.86 26.46 -4.13
C ALA A 21 1.35 25.94 -5.51
N GLU A 22 2.65 25.95 -5.78
CA GLU A 22 3.22 25.39 -7.00
C GLU A 22 3.00 23.88 -7.07
N VAL A 23 3.26 23.12 -6.00
CA VAL A 23 3.03 21.67 -5.91
C VAL A 23 1.56 21.35 -6.16
N GLN A 24 0.63 22.06 -5.51
CA GLN A 24 -0.80 21.87 -5.71
C GLN A 24 -1.20 22.10 -7.18
N ALA A 25 -0.71 23.17 -7.80
CA ALA A 25 -0.98 23.48 -9.21
C ALA A 25 -0.47 22.36 -10.14
N ARG A 26 0.73 21.83 -9.90
CA ARG A 26 1.30 20.74 -10.71
C ARG A 26 0.55 19.41 -10.54
N ILE A 27 0.10 19.10 -9.33
CA ILE A 27 -0.74 17.91 -9.08
C ILE A 27 -2.06 18.05 -9.83
N SER A 28 -2.71 19.23 -9.80
CA SER A 28 -3.96 19.50 -10.50
C SER A 28 -3.79 19.38 -12.03
N GLU A 29 -2.74 19.95 -12.59
CA GLU A 29 -2.38 19.84 -14.01
C GLU A 29 -2.19 18.36 -14.41
N ARG A 30 -1.44 17.60 -13.60
CA ARG A 30 -1.24 16.17 -13.81
C ARG A 30 -2.56 15.38 -13.79
N ALA A 31 -3.49 15.71 -12.91
CA ALA A 31 -4.80 15.07 -12.83
C ALA A 31 -5.62 15.34 -14.09
N LEU A 32 -5.63 16.57 -14.61
CA LEU A 32 -6.29 16.93 -15.88
C LEU A 32 -5.71 16.16 -17.06
N LEU A 33 -4.38 16.03 -17.14
CA LEU A 33 -3.72 15.25 -18.19
C LEU A 33 -4.08 13.76 -18.08
N ALA A 34 -4.18 13.22 -16.85
CA ALA A 34 -4.62 11.84 -16.64
C ALA A 34 -6.05 11.62 -17.13
N GLN A 35 -6.99 12.55 -16.89
CA GLN A 35 -8.34 12.49 -17.42
C GLN A 35 -8.33 12.49 -18.96
N GLN A 36 -7.53 13.34 -19.61
CA GLN A 36 -7.40 13.37 -21.06
C GLN A 36 -6.90 12.04 -21.63
N VAL A 37 -5.93 11.39 -20.96
CA VAL A 37 -5.45 10.05 -21.33
C VAL A 37 -6.61 9.03 -21.23
N GLY A 38 -7.43 9.09 -20.16
CA GLY A 38 -8.61 8.25 -20.01
C GLY A 38 -9.60 8.41 -21.17
N HIS A 39 -9.95 9.65 -21.48
CA HIS A 39 -10.86 9.95 -22.60
C HIS A 39 -10.29 9.46 -23.95
N ALA A 40 -9.01 9.68 -24.21
CA ALA A 40 -8.36 9.22 -25.45
C ALA A 40 -8.37 7.68 -25.58
N LYS A 41 -8.16 6.96 -24.49
CA LYS A 41 -8.23 5.50 -24.45
C LYS A 41 -9.66 5.00 -24.71
N SER A 42 -10.66 5.60 -24.07
CA SER A 42 -12.08 5.22 -24.23
C SER A 42 -12.59 5.48 -25.66
N ALA A 43 -12.09 6.49 -26.35
CA ALA A 43 -12.44 6.79 -27.74
C ALA A 43 -11.89 5.76 -28.75
N GLY A 44 -10.90 4.97 -28.39
CA GLY A 44 -10.25 3.98 -29.27
C GLY A 44 -11.00 2.66 -29.46
N GLY A 45 -12.14 2.43 -28.80
CA GLY A 45 -13.08 1.32 -29.05
C GLY A 45 -12.61 -0.08 -28.62
N GLY A 46 -11.60 -0.21 -27.76
CA GLY A 46 -11.12 -1.48 -27.21
C GLY A 46 -11.35 -1.60 -25.69
N THR A 47 -11.01 -2.76 -25.12
CA THR A 47 -10.94 -2.93 -23.65
C THR A 47 -9.91 -1.94 -23.10
N VAL A 48 -10.35 -1.02 -22.26
CA VAL A 48 -9.47 0.06 -21.77
C VAL A 48 -8.78 -0.39 -20.49
N GLU A 49 -7.50 -0.72 -20.57
CA GLU A 49 -6.66 -0.86 -19.39
C GLU A 49 -6.25 0.52 -18.89
N PHE A 50 -6.90 1.01 -17.85
CA PHE A 50 -6.57 2.30 -17.24
C PHE A 50 -5.27 2.22 -16.42
N TYR A 51 -5.03 1.11 -15.71
CA TYR A 51 -3.83 0.88 -14.92
C TYR A 51 -2.85 -0.05 -15.66
N ARG A 52 -1.60 0.38 -15.74
CA ARG A 52 -0.50 -0.35 -16.38
C ARG A 52 0.68 -0.45 -15.41
N PRO A 53 0.91 -1.63 -14.80
CA PRO A 53 1.99 -1.83 -13.84
C PRO A 53 3.37 -1.43 -14.35
N GLU A 54 3.66 -1.72 -15.64
CA GLU A 54 4.94 -1.38 -16.26
C GLU A 54 5.16 0.13 -16.32
N ARG A 55 4.10 0.89 -16.62
CA ARG A 55 4.16 2.36 -16.68
C ARG A 55 4.32 2.97 -15.30
N GLU A 56 3.65 2.40 -14.28
CA GLU A 56 3.86 2.82 -12.91
C GLU A 56 5.32 2.58 -12.48
N ALA A 57 5.85 1.39 -12.73
CA ALA A 57 7.23 1.05 -12.40
C ALA A 57 8.25 1.98 -13.10
N GLU A 58 8.01 2.35 -14.36
CA GLU A 58 8.83 3.30 -15.09
C GLU A 58 8.82 4.69 -14.44
N VAL A 59 7.63 5.20 -14.09
CA VAL A 59 7.49 6.50 -13.43
C VAL A 59 8.22 6.51 -12.09
N LEU A 60 8.04 5.46 -11.27
CA LEU A 60 8.66 5.38 -9.95
C LEU A 60 10.18 5.24 -10.02
N ARG A 61 10.73 4.50 -11.00
CA ARG A 61 12.19 4.49 -11.25
C ARG A 61 12.69 5.90 -11.57
N GLY A 62 12.03 6.61 -12.47
CA GLY A 62 12.41 8.00 -12.79
C GLY A 62 12.25 8.96 -11.60
N VAL A 63 11.38 8.68 -10.63
CA VAL A 63 11.30 9.44 -9.37
C VAL A 63 12.56 9.24 -8.54
N VAL A 64 13.02 8.00 -8.37
CA VAL A 64 14.25 7.67 -7.63
C VAL A 64 15.47 8.29 -8.33
N GLU A 65 15.60 8.12 -9.64
CA GLU A 65 16.73 8.67 -10.41
C GLU A 65 16.86 10.19 -10.31
N ARG A 66 15.74 10.90 -10.18
CA ARG A 66 15.72 12.38 -10.05
C ARG A 66 15.78 12.87 -8.61
N ASN A 67 15.68 11.99 -7.63
CA ASN A 67 15.70 12.40 -6.22
C ASN A 67 17.11 12.85 -5.81
N GLN A 68 17.25 14.12 -5.49
CA GLN A 68 18.51 14.74 -5.01
C GLN A 68 18.27 15.49 -3.69
N GLY A 69 17.11 15.32 -3.11
CA GLY A 69 16.70 16.08 -1.93
C GLY A 69 16.97 15.33 -0.61
N PRO A 70 16.56 15.92 0.52
CA PRO A 70 16.77 15.36 1.83
C PRO A 70 15.78 14.20 2.16
N LEU A 71 14.72 14.02 1.37
CA LEU A 71 13.80 12.90 1.54
C LEU A 71 14.39 11.62 0.97
N ALA A 72 14.22 10.51 1.69
CA ALA A 72 14.61 9.19 1.23
C ALA A 72 13.81 8.78 -0.03
N ASP A 73 14.40 7.93 -0.87
CA ASP A 73 13.78 7.47 -2.11
C ASP A 73 12.44 6.77 -1.85
N GLU A 74 12.34 5.99 -0.78
CA GLU A 74 11.11 5.31 -0.38
C GLU A 74 9.97 6.29 -0.07
N GLU A 75 10.28 7.44 0.57
CA GLU A 75 9.29 8.47 0.85
C GLU A 75 8.82 9.17 -0.43
N MET A 76 9.76 9.49 -1.34
CA MET A 76 9.40 10.07 -2.64
C MET A 76 8.55 9.10 -3.48
N VAL A 77 8.90 7.83 -3.51
CA VAL A 77 8.10 6.78 -4.18
C VAL A 77 6.70 6.69 -3.59
N ARG A 78 6.58 6.72 -2.25
CA ARG A 78 5.29 6.69 -1.56
C ARG A 78 4.41 7.87 -1.96
N LEU A 79 4.95 9.10 -1.92
CA LEU A 79 4.22 10.31 -2.31
C LEU A 79 3.76 10.27 -3.77
N PHE A 80 4.64 9.87 -4.68
CA PHE A 80 4.28 9.77 -6.10
C PHE A 80 3.25 8.69 -6.37
N ARG A 81 3.26 7.56 -5.64
CA ARG A 81 2.23 6.53 -5.75
C ARG A 81 0.86 7.08 -5.34
N GLU A 82 0.77 7.85 -4.24
CA GLU A 82 -0.48 8.48 -3.84
C GLU A 82 -0.98 9.48 -4.90
N ILE A 83 -0.10 10.31 -5.45
CA ILE A 83 -0.47 11.23 -6.53
C ILE A 83 -0.97 10.46 -7.76
N MET A 84 -0.31 9.36 -8.14
CA MET A 84 -0.71 8.54 -9.28
C MET A 84 -2.05 7.86 -9.03
N SER A 85 -2.25 7.29 -7.85
CA SER A 85 -3.50 6.65 -7.43
C SER A 85 -4.68 7.64 -7.46
N ALA A 86 -4.49 8.83 -6.88
CA ALA A 86 -5.48 9.89 -6.89
C ALA A 86 -5.82 10.38 -8.32
N CYS A 87 -4.84 10.51 -9.20
CA CYS A 87 -5.09 10.90 -10.60
C CYS A 87 -5.79 9.79 -11.39
N LEU A 88 -5.46 8.52 -11.15
CA LEU A 88 -6.07 7.38 -11.83
C LEU A 88 -7.54 7.23 -11.42
N SER A 89 -7.87 7.42 -10.15
CA SER A 89 -9.23 7.34 -9.63
C SER A 89 -10.19 8.38 -10.22
N GLN A 90 -9.67 9.44 -10.84
CA GLN A 90 -10.49 10.40 -11.60
C GLN A 90 -11.03 9.83 -12.91
N GLN A 91 -10.51 8.71 -13.39
CA GLN A 91 -10.99 8.01 -14.58
C GLN A 91 -11.97 6.91 -14.15
N GLU A 92 -11.45 5.86 -13.54
CA GLU A 92 -12.20 4.79 -12.89
C GLU A 92 -11.39 4.29 -11.69
N PRO A 93 -11.98 4.25 -10.46
CA PRO A 93 -11.30 3.71 -9.31
C PRO A 93 -10.97 2.23 -9.52
N LEU A 94 -9.70 1.89 -9.43
CA LEU A 94 -9.21 0.53 -9.54
C LEU A 94 -9.83 -0.35 -8.45
N LYS A 95 -10.42 -1.48 -8.81
CA LYS A 95 -11.01 -2.46 -7.89
C LYS A 95 -9.97 -3.53 -7.56
N VAL A 96 -9.63 -3.67 -6.30
CA VAL A 96 -8.62 -4.63 -5.85
C VAL A 96 -9.21 -5.56 -4.80
N GLY A 97 -9.38 -6.85 -5.17
CA GLY A 97 -9.80 -7.91 -4.25
C GLY A 97 -8.66 -8.30 -3.32
N TYR A 98 -8.97 -8.59 -2.06
CA TYR A 98 -7.97 -9.06 -1.09
C TYR A 98 -8.61 -9.95 -0.02
N LEU A 99 -7.77 -10.79 0.63
CA LEU A 99 -8.25 -11.60 1.75
C LEU A 99 -8.54 -10.70 2.96
N GLY A 100 -9.84 -10.51 3.24
CA GLY A 100 -10.35 -9.67 4.32
C GLY A 100 -10.12 -10.24 5.72
N PRO A 101 -10.69 -9.62 6.73
CA PRO A 101 -11.46 -8.35 6.69
C PRO A 101 -10.60 -7.09 6.47
N GLU A 102 -11.26 -5.93 6.49
CA GLU A 102 -10.57 -4.63 6.48
C GLU A 102 -9.62 -4.49 7.67
N GLY A 103 -8.50 -3.77 7.50
CA GLY A 103 -7.47 -3.59 8.52
C GLY A 103 -6.43 -4.71 8.60
N THR A 104 -6.58 -5.81 7.83
CA THR A 104 -5.58 -6.89 7.75
C THR A 104 -4.30 -6.46 7.04
N PHE A 105 -3.23 -7.27 7.14
CA PHE A 105 -2.00 -7.05 6.38
C PHE A 105 -2.22 -7.14 4.88
N SER A 106 -3.17 -7.97 4.42
CA SER A 106 -3.57 -8.00 3.02
C SER A 106 -4.18 -6.67 2.58
N HIS A 107 -5.06 -6.07 3.40
CA HIS A 107 -5.58 -4.72 3.15
C HIS A 107 -4.46 -3.66 3.10
N GLN A 108 -3.56 -3.68 4.07
CA GLN A 108 -2.41 -2.76 4.08
C GLN A 108 -1.50 -2.94 2.85
N SER A 109 -1.36 -4.18 2.36
CA SER A 109 -0.62 -4.47 1.13
C SER A 109 -1.28 -3.87 -0.10
N VAL A 110 -2.63 -3.90 -0.19
CA VAL A 110 -3.37 -3.19 -1.24
C VAL A 110 -3.04 -1.71 -1.22
N LEU A 111 -3.21 -1.06 -0.08
CA LEU A 111 -2.97 0.39 0.05
C LEU A 111 -1.50 0.76 -0.20
N LYS A 112 -0.57 -0.08 0.24
CA LYS A 112 0.86 0.15 0.01
C LYS A 112 1.23 0.06 -1.47
N HIS A 113 0.63 -0.85 -2.22
CA HIS A 113 0.97 -1.09 -3.62
C HIS A 113 0.23 -0.17 -4.58
N PHE A 114 -1.07 0.02 -4.37
CA PHE A 114 -1.95 0.74 -5.30
C PHE A 114 -2.29 2.17 -4.85
N GLY A 115 -1.92 2.56 -3.60
CA GLY A 115 -2.32 3.83 -2.99
C GLY A 115 -3.73 3.79 -2.40
N HIS A 116 -4.16 4.90 -1.82
CA HIS A 116 -5.40 4.97 -1.03
C HIS A 116 -6.66 5.31 -1.85
N SER A 117 -6.52 5.64 -3.13
CA SER A 117 -7.66 6.01 -3.99
C SER A 117 -8.26 4.84 -4.76
N VAL A 118 -7.90 3.61 -4.40
CA VAL A 118 -8.46 2.38 -4.97
C VAL A 118 -9.71 1.94 -4.22
N ARG A 119 -10.57 1.17 -4.88
CA ARG A 119 -11.69 0.47 -4.26
C ARG A 119 -11.22 -0.90 -3.80
N ALA A 120 -10.79 -1.00 -2.54
CA ALA A 120 -10.39 -2.25 -1.92
C ALA A 120 -11.63 -3.09 -1.57
N LEU A 121 -11.67 -4.35 -2.04
CA LEU A 121 -12.79 -5.27 -1.92
C LEU A 121 -12.39 -6.44 -1.00
N PRO A 122 -12.86 -6.47 0.27
CA PRO A 122 -12.56 -7.58 1.18
C PRO A 122 -13.34 -8.84 0.76
N MET A 123 -12.63 -9.94 0.60
CA MET A 123 -13.16 -11.27 0.30
C MET A 123 -13.02 -12.20 1.52
N GLY A 124 -13.91 -13.15 1.67
CA GLY A 124 -13.91 -14.09 2.79
C GLY A 124 -12.85 -15.18 2.67
N THR A 125 -12.50 -15.55 1.44
CA THR A 125 -11.56 -16.63 1.12
C THR A 125 -10.59 -16.24 0.00
N LEU A 126 -9.48 -16.98 -0.11
CA LEU A 126 -8.54 -16.84 -1.23
C LEU A 126 -9.20 -17.18 -2.57
N ASP A 127 -10.05 -18.22 -2.59
CA ASP A 127 -10.79 -18.63 -3.78
C ASP A 127 -11.69 -17.52 -4.31
N GLU A 128 -12.36 -16.77 -3.42
CA GLU A 128 -13.16 -15.62 -3.81
C GLU A 128 -12.31 -14.50 -4.43
N VAL A 129 -11.08 -14.27 -3.93
CA VAL A 129 -10.18 -13.28 -4.54
C VAL A 129 -9.81 -13.68 -5.98
N PHE A 130 -9.43 -14.94 -6.19
CA PHE A 130 -9.14 -15.44 -7.54
C PHE A 130 -10.37 -15.36 -8.45
N ALA A 131 -11.53 -15.83 -7.98
CA ALA A 131 -12.77 -15.83 -8.75
C ALA A 131 -13.21 -14.41 -9.15
N ALA A 132 -13.07 -13.43 -8.26
CA ALA A 132 -13.43 -12.05 -8.56
C ALA A 132 -12.56 -11.44 -9.67
N VAL A 133 -11.27 -11.78 -9.72
CA VAL A 133 -10.39 -11.31 -10.82
C VAL A 133 -10.67 -12.09 -12.12
N GLU A 134 -10.87 -13.40 -12.04
CA GLU A 134 -11.24 -14.23 -13.20
C GLU A 134 -12.57 -13.78 -13.85
N ALA A 135 -13.53 -13.33 -13.03
CA ALA A 135 -14.82 -12.80 -13.48
C ALA A 135 -14.79 -11.32 -13.90
N ALA A 136 -13.65 -10.64 -13.78
CA ALA A 136 -13.49 -9.20 -13.98
C ALA A 136 -14.37 -8.32 -13.04
N ASP A 137 -14.79 -8.86 -11.89
CA ASP A 137 -15.43 -8.10 -10.82
C ASP A 137 -14.40 -7.25 -10.04
N ALA A 138 -13.15 -7.70 -10.02
CA ALA A 138 -11.98 -6.97 -9.56
C ALA A 138 -10.91 -6.92 -10.67
N ASP A 139 -10.19 -5.80 -10.76
CA ASP A 139 -9.11 -5.61 -11.74
C ASP A 139 -7.84 -6.36 -11.32
N PHE A 140 -7.59 -6.43 -10.00
CA PHE A 140 -6.45 -7.11 -9.39
C PHE A 140 -6.86 -7.86 -8.13
N GLY A 141 -6.05 -8.86 -7.76
CA GLY A 141 -6.14 -9.58 -6.50
C GLY A 141 -4.83 -9.49 -5.70
N VAL A 142 -4.92 -9.26 -4.40
CA VAL A 142 -3.78 -9.33 -3.49
C VAL A 142 -3.95 -10.50 -2.54
N VAL A 143 -3.06 -11.48 -2.67
CA VAL A 143 -3.09 -12.72 -1.90
C VAL A 143 -1.76 -12.95 -1.17
N PRO A 144 -1.78 -13.47 0.07
CA PRO A 144 -0.57 -13.80 0.78
C PRO A 144 0.09 -15.04 0.15
N ILE A 145 1.41 -14.98 -0.07
CA ILE A 145 2.17 -16.10 -0.62
C ILE A 145 3.11 -16.73 0.40
N GLU A 146 3.66 -15.94 1.30
CA GLU A 146 4.61 -16.40 2.31
C GLU A 146 4.53 -15.53 3.58
N ASN A 147 4.82 -16.16 4.70
CA ASN A 147 5.04 -15.51 5.97
C ASN A 147 6.30 -16.08 6.61
N SER A 148 7.23 -15.23 7.04
CA SER A 148 8.54 -15.66 7.61
C SER A 148 8.43 -16.58 8.83
N ALA A 149 7.31 -16.55 9.57
CA ALA A 149 7.07 -17.42 10.72
C ALA A 149 6.23 -18.66 10.41
N ALA A 150 5.31 -18.57 9.45
CA ALA A 150 4.39 -19.66 9.09
C ALA A 150 4.79 -20.37 7.79
N GLY A 151 5.76 -19.82 7.04
CA GLY A 151 6.20 -20.36 5.77
C GLY A 151 5.26 -20.02 4.62
N VAL A 152 5.29 -20.85 3.60
CA VAL A 152 4.54 -20.67 2.34
C VAL A 152 3.05 -20.94 2.54
N VAL A 153 2.20 -20.13 1.91
CA VAL A 153 0.75 -20.35 1.84
C VAL A 153 0.44 -21.29 0.69
N ALA A 154 0.46 -22.61 0.96
CA ALA A 154 0.31 -23.65 -0.06
C ALA A 154 -0.96 -23.44 -0.91
N HIS A 155 -2.08 -23.08 -0.29
CA HIS A 155 -3.34 -22.85 -0.99
C HIS A 155 -3.24 -21.78 -2.09
N THR A 156 -2.49 -20.70 -1.86
CA THR A 156 -2.25 -19.68 -2.89
C THR A 156 -1.46 -20.23 -4.05
N LEU A 157 -0.42 -21.05 -3.78
CA LEU A 157 0.37 -21.68 -4.84
C LEU A 157 -0.47 -22.67 -5.65
N ASP A 158 -1.29 -23.50 -4.99
CA ASP A 158 -2.17 -24.46 -5.66
C ASP A 158 -3.18 -23.74 -6.59
N ARG A 159 -3.68 -22.57 -6.17
CA ARG A 159 -4.57 -21.76 -7.02
C ARG A 159 -3.84 -21.23 -8.25
N PHE A 160 -2.59 -20.80 -8.16
CA PHE A 160 -1.81 -20.37 -9.34
C PHE A 160 -1.55 -21.50 -10.34
N LEU A 161 -1.55 -22.76 -9.92
CA LEU A 161 -1.40 -23.90 -10.84
C LEU A 161 -2.64 -24.10 -11.73
N THR A 162 -3.81 -23.67 -11.28
CA THR A 162 -5.10 -23.93 -11.94
C THR A 162 -5.75 -22.68 -12.52
N SER A 163 -5.36 -21.51 -12.06
CA SER A 163 -5.92 -20.21 -12.49
C SER A 163 -5.21 -19.70 -13.75
N PRO A 164 -5.93 -19.06 -14.68
CA PRO A 164 -5.33 -18.41 -15.85
C PRO A 164 -4.69 -17.06 -15.53
N LEU A 165 -4.77 -16.60 -14.29
CA LEU A 165 -4.27 -15.29 -13.89
C LEU A 165 -2.74 -15.25 -13.84
N ASN A 166 -2.18 -14.08 -14.12
CA ASN A 166 -0.73 -13.84 -14.10
C ASN A 166 -0.33 -13.03 -12.87
N ILE A 167 0.83 -13.33 -12.31
CA ILE A 167 1.46 -12.52 -11.28
C ILE A 167 2.07 -11.29 -11.95
N CYS A 168 1.64 -10.09 -11.57
CA CYS A 168 2.09 -8.82 -12.13
C CYS A 168 2.90 -7.96 -11.13
N GLY A 169 3.02 -8.40 -9.88
CA GLY A 169 3.80 -7.69 -8.87
C GLY A 169 3.87 -8.42 -7.54
N GLU A 170 4.73 -7.93 -6.66
CA GLU A 170 4.85 -8.40 -5.29
C GLU A 170 4.87 -7.25 -4.30
N VAL A 171 4.43 -7.51 -3.08
CA VAL A 171 4.48 -6.57 -1.97
C VAL A 171 5.10 -7.25 -0.76
N GLN A 172 6.24 -6.74 -0.31
CA GLN A 172 6.82 -7.13 0.96
C GLN A 172 6.36 -6.20 2.08
N MET A 173 5.91 -6.79 3.19
CA MET A 173 5.51 -6.03 4.37
C MET A 173 6.21 -6.55 5.61
N ARG A 174 6.76 -5.63 6.40
CA ARG A 174 7.26 -5.96 7.73
C ARG A 174 6.09 -6.05 8.70
N ILE A 175 5.78 -7.26 9.15
CA ILE A 175 4.75 -7.51 10.15
C ILE A 175 5.29 -7.19 11.54
N ARG A 176 4.63 -6.26 12.24
CA ARG A 176 4.91 -5.93 13.64
C ARG A 176 3.64 -6.15 14.44
N GLN A 177 3.75 -7.00 15.46
CA GLN A 177 2.66 -7.23 16.41
C GLN A 177 2.80 -6.23 17.56
N HIS A 178 1.68 -5.71 18.03
CA HIS A 178 1.62 -4.80 19.17
C HIS A 178 0.78 -5.43 20.27
N LEU A 179 1.31 -5.43 21.50
CA LEU A 179 0.53 -5.78 22.68
C LEU A 179 -0.23 -4.54 23.13
N MET A 180 -1.55 -4.66 23.22
CA MET A 180 -2.42 -3.56 23.66
C MET A 180 -3.23 -4.01 24.85
N GLY A 181 -3.43 -3.12 25.81
CA GLY A 181 -4.22 -3.38 27.02
C GLY A 181 -4.52 -2.10 27.77
N THR A 182 -5.32 -2.21 28.81
CA THR A 182 -5.70 -1.09 29.71
C THR A 182 -4.83 -1.04 30.97
N MET A 183 -3.84 -1.95 31.10
CA MET A 183 -2.95 -2.03 32.24
C MET A 183 -1.70 -1.17 31.97
N ASP A 184 -1.19 -0.53 33.04
CA ASP A 184 0.01 0.30 32.96
C ASP A 184 1.31 -0.52 33.00
N ARG A 185 1.25 -1.78 33.47
CA ARG A 185 2.43 -2.65 33.67
C ARG A 185 2.22 -4.00 32.98
N LEU A 186 3.29 -4.54 32.38
CA LEU A 186 3.29 -5.87 31.76
C LEU A 186 2.98 -6.99 32.77
N GLU A 187 3.42 -6.83 34.02
CA GLU A 187 3.25 -7.81 35.10
C GLU A 187 1.79 -8.01 35.51
N ASP A 188 0.93 -7.03 35.21
CA ASP A 188 -0.50 -7.08 35.54
C ASP A 188 -1.32 -7.83 34.48
N ILE A 189 -0.70 -8.18 33.35
CA ILE A 189 -1.37 -8.94 32.29
C ILE A 189 -1.61 -10.38 32.74
N ARG A 190 -2.87 -10.79 32.74
CA ARG A 190 -3.29 -12.15 33.12
C ARG A 190 -3.67 -13.01 31.92
N ARG A 191 -4.05 -12.39 30.82
CA ARG A 191 -4.48 -13.07 29.60
C ARG A 191 -4.15 -12.24 28.37
N VAL A 192 -3.66 -12.90 27.32
CA VAL A 192 -3.48 -12.33 25.99
C VAL A 192 -4.43 -13.06 25.04
N SER A 193 -5.17 -12.28 24.25
CA SER A 193 -6.09 -12.80 23.24
C SER A 193 -5.71 -12.22 21.89
N ALA A 194 -5.53 -13.08 20.90
CA ALA A 194 -5.26 -12.68 19.50
C ALA A 194 -5.62 -13.84 18.57
N HIS A 195 -5.55 -13.60 17.27
CA HIS A 195 -5.65 -14.66 16.28
C HIS A 195 -4.55 -15.73 16.52
N PRO A 196 -4.83 -17.03 16.37
CA PRO A 196 -3.87 -18.12 16.63
C PRO A 196 -2.51 -17.90 15.94
N GLN A 197 -2.52 -17.43 14.70
CA GLN A 197 -1.30 -17.13 13.95
C GLN A 197 -0.47 -16.02 14.60
N SER A 198 -1.10 -14.94 15.09
CA SER A 198 -0.40 -13.85 15.81
C SER A 198 0.20 -14.34 17.11
N LEU A 199 -0.53 -15.17 17.87
CA LEU A 199 -0.02 -15.79 19.09
C LEU A 199 1.19 -16.68 18.80
N SER A 200 1.12 -17.52 17.77
CA SER A 200 2.22 -18.37 17.33
C SER A 200 3.47 -17.57 17.00
N GLN A 201 3.33 -16.49 16.24
CA GLN A 201 4.44 -15.60 15.87
C GLN A 201 5.09 -14.89 17.07
N CYS A 202 4.31 -14.60 18.13
CA CYS A 202 4.77 -13.90 19.31
C CYS A 202 5.14 -14.84 20.47
N GLN A 203 5.00 -16.15 20.33
CA GLN A 203 5.11 -17.11 21.42
C GLN A 203 6.45 -17.00 22.20
N GLY A 204 7.57 -16.82 21.51
CA GLY A 204 8.87 -16.65 22.14
C GLY A 204 8.91 -15.42 23.05
N TRP A 205 8.44 -14.28 22.55
CA TRP A 205 8.40 -13.04 23.32
C TRP A 205 7.42 -13.13 24.51
N LEU A 206 6.22 -13.70 24.26
CA LEU A 206 5.21 -13.86 25.31
C LEU A 206 5.74 -14.73 26.49
N ARG A 207 6.41 -15.84 26.20
CA ARG A 207 7.01 -16.71 27.20
C ARG A 207 8.11 -16.01 28.00
N GLN A 208 8.88 -15.15 27.37
CA GLN A 208 10.01 -14.47 27.98
C GLN A 208 9.59 -13.31 28.88
N HIS A 209 8.49 -12.60 28.52
CA HIS A 209 8.11 -11.32 29.15
C HIS A 209 6.83 -11.40 29.98
N LEU A 210 6.01 -12.43 29.79
CA LEU A 210 4.75 -12.59 30.52
C LEU A 210 4.73 -13.92 31.26
N SER A 211 4.46 -13.87 32.56
CA SER A 211 4.27 -15.06 33.41
C SER A 211 2.87 -15.64 33.21
N LEU A 212 2.49 -15.96 31.95
CA LEU A 212 1.21 -16.55 31.63
C LEU A 212 1.26 -18.07 31.88
N ILE A 213 0.37 -18.56 32.71
CA ILE A 213 0.11 -19.99 32.85
C ILE A 213 -0.73 -20.41 31.66
N HIS A 214 -0.30 -21.43 30.94
CA HIS A 214 -1.00 -22.02 29.78
C HIS A 214 -2.15 -22.88 30.22
#